data_511c9d4b6cca5175b31be3607fbb1035
#
_entry.id   511c9d4b6cca5175b31be3607fbb1035
#
_cell.length_a   1.000
_cell.length_b   1.000
_cell.length_c   1.000
_cell.angle_alpha   90.00
_cell.angle_beta   90.00
_cell.angle_gamma   90.00
#
_symmetry.space_group_name_H-M   'P 1'
#
loop_
_entity.id
_entity.type
_entity.pdbx_description
1 polymer ?
#
loop_
_entity_poly.entity_id
_entity_poly.type
_entity_poly.pdbx_seq_one_letter_code
_entity_poly.pdbx_strand_id
1 'polypeptide(L)'
;MIKSLLTLLYLIVISNGLYANENYITLKEFKNNSDNKIIFMRHSLAPGYGDPKNFNLNDCSKQRNLDKRGIEQSRIIGNSFKENDIVFTKIFSSFWCRCKDTAFYLNIGDYISHKGLNSFYEGHVDRDQTLEELNRLINSLKSDKGPYLMVTHYVVVQAMSELSVSSGGMVVYDMISKKSQYLKISD
;
A
#
# COMPACT_ATOMS: atom_id res chain seq x y z
N MET A 1 -26.31 71.45 5.54
CA MET A 1 -24.98 70.85 5.34
C MET A 1 -25.01 69.48 6.00
N ILE A 2 -25.25 68.44 5.23
CA ILE A 2 -25.36 67.04 5.71
C ILE A 2 -24.02 66.36 5.42
N LYS A 3 -23.27 65.98 6.47
CA LYS A 3 -22.04 65.22 6.32
C LYS A 3 -22.41 63.73 6.24
N SER A 4 -22.22 63.19 5.04
CA SER A 4 -22.34 61.73 4.77
C SER A 4 -21.16 61.02 5.36
N LEU A 5 -21.43 60.11 6.30
CA LEU A 5 -20.45 59.22 6.94
C LEU A 5 -20.40 57.93 6.12
N LEU A 6 -19.39 57.78 5.24
CA LEU A 6 -19.13 56.51 4.55
C LEU A 6 -18.46 55.53 5.52
N THR A 7 -19.23 54.59 6.03
CA THR A 7 -18.72 53.44 6.77
C THR A 7 -18.20 52.39 5.76
N LEU A 8 -16.86 52.26 5.67
CA LEU A 8 -16.19 51.25 4.86
C LEU A 8 -16.27 49.94 5.62
N LEU A 9 -17.15 49.05 5.17
CA LEU A 9 -17.28 47.69 5.70
C LEU A 9 -16.15 46.85 5.11
N TYR A 10 -15.11 46.57 5.92
CA TYR A 10 -14.00 45.66 5.55
C TYR A 10 -14.48 44.22 5.71
N LEU A 11 -14.88 43.58 4.62
CA LEU A 11 -15.16 42.13 4.57
C LEU A 11 -13.83 41.39 4.68
N ILE A 12 -13.50 40.92 5.89
CA ILE A 12 -12.42 39.93 6.08
C ILE A 12 -12.93 38.60 5.55
N VAL A 13 -12.59 38.27 4.32
CA VAL A 13 -12.75 36.93 3.78
C VAL A 13 -11.69 36.05 4.46
N ILE A 14 -12.08 35.39 5.56
CA ILE A 14 -11.28 34.29 6.11
C ILE A 14 -11.37 33.15 5.10
N SER A 15 -10.38 33.08 4.20
CA SER A 15 -10.15 31.87 3.41
C SER A 15 -9.73 30.77 4.38
N ASN A 16 -10.68 30.00 4.88
CA ASN A 16 -10.41 28.69 5.43
C ASN A 16 -9.81 27.87 4.29
N GLY A 17 -8.47 27.84 4.22
CA GLY A 17 -7.77 26.90 3.39
C GLY A 17 -8.30 25.53 3.77
N LEU A 18 -9.07 24.91 2.89
CA LEU A 18 -9.33 23.49 2.91
C LEU A 18 -7.96 22.83 2.72
N TYR A 19 -7.22 22.64 3.84
CA TYR A 19 -6.17 21.66 3.86
C TYR A 19 -6.90 20.35 3.52
N ALA A 20 -6.68 19.85 2.31
CA ALA A 20 -7.02 18.48 2.00
C ALA A 20 -6.39 17.66 3.12
N ASN A 21 -7.23 17.12 3.99
CA ASN A 21 -6.80 16.25 5.06
C ASN A 21 -6.30 15.00 4.32
N GLU A 22 -5.01 15.02 3.97
CA GLU A 22 -4.41 13.88 3.32
C GLU A 22 -4.63 12.72 4.29
N ASN A 23 -5.34 11.71 3.81
CA ASN A 23 -5.81 10.58 4.59
C ASN A 23 -4.62 9.65 4.92
N TYR A 24 -3.67 10.16 5.72
CA TYR A 24 -2.47 9.44 6.14
C TYR A 24 -2.57 9.01 7.60
N ILE A 25 -1.99 7.84 7.86
CA ILE A 25 -1.74 7.33 9.21
C ILE A 25 -0.22 7.08 9.35
N THR A 26 0.35 7.44 10.48
CA THR A 26 1.76 7.15 10.81
C THR A 26 1.94 5.70 11.29
N LEU A 27 3.17 5.19 11.31
CA LEU A 27 3.47 3.85 11.86
C LEU A 27 3.06 3.75 13.33
N LYS A 28 3.25 4.80 14.11
CA LYS A 28 2.87 4.85 15.53
C LYS A 28 1.35 4.77 15.73
N GLU A 29 0.58 5.52 14.95
CA GLU A 29 -0.88 5.46 14.98
C GLU A 29 -1.40 4.10 14.51
N PHE A 30 -0.79 3.54 13.45
CA PHE A 30 -1.10 2.20 12.96
C PHE A 30 -0.85 1.15 14.04
N LYS A 31 0.30 1.16 14.73
CA LYS A 31 0.61 0.22 15.81
C LYS A 31 -0.45 0.21 16.90
N ASN A 32 -0.91 1.39 17.32
CA ASN A 32 -1.90 1.53 18.39
C ASN A 32 -3.30 1.01 18.01
N ASN A 33 -3.56 0.78 16.71
CA ASN A 33 -4.85 0.31 16.20
C ASN A 33 -4.62 -0.61 14.99
N SER A 34 -3.82 -1.66 15.18
CA SER A 34 -3.40 -2.56 14.08
C SER A 34 -4.26 -3.81 13.94
N ASP A 35 -5.12 -4.12 14.91
CA ASP A 35 -6.08 -5.21 14.79
C ASP A 35 -7.02 -4.98 13.60
N ASN A 36 -7.51 -6.06 13.00
CA ASN A 36 -8.37 -6.04 11.81
C ASN A 36 -7.80 -5.29 10.58
N LYS A 37 -6.51 -4.97 10.55
CA LYS A 37 -5.90 -4.21 9.46
C LYS A 37 -5.07 -5.07 8.52
N ILE A 38 -5.12 -4.71 7.25
CA ILE A 38 -4.22 -5.21 6.21
C ILE A 38 -3.41 -4.03 5.70
N ILE A 39 -2.09 -4.18 5.62
CA ILE A 39 -1.26 -3.29 4.82
C ILE A 39 -1.14 -3.89 3.42
N PHE A 40 -1.70 -3.20 2.42
CA PHE A 40 -1.37 -3.44 1.02
C PHE A 40 -0.11 -2.64 0.67
N MET A 41 0.95 -3.34 0.32
CA MET A 41 2.22 -2.73 -0.06
C MET A 41 2.50 -3.02 -1.54
N ARG A 42 2.71 -1.97 -2.34
CA ARG A 42 3.27 -2.15 -3.66
C ARG A 42 4.73 -2.61 -3.53
N HIS A 43 5.15 -3.59 -4.32
CA HIS A 43 6.53 -4.05 -4.38
C HIS A 43 7.51 -2.86 -4.46
N SER A 44 8.69 -3.03 -3.91
CA SER A 44 9.77 -2.03 -3.96
C SER A 44 10.22 -1.72 -5.38
N LEU A 45 11.10 -0.76 -5.53
CA LEU A 45 11.51 -0.22 -6.83
C LEU A 45 12.03 -1.33 -7.77
N ALA A 46 11.31 -1.52 -8.86
CA ALA A 46 11.70 -2.35 -10.00
C ALA A 46 11.68 -1.44 -11.23
N PRO A 47 12.84 -1.01 -11.76
CA PRO A 47 12.93 -0.06 -12.87
C PRO A 47 12.23 -0.53 -14.15
N GLY A 48 11.69 0.41 -14.93
CA GLY A 48 11.00 0.14 -16.19
C GLY A 48 9.48 -0.03 -16.03
N TYR A 49 8.83 -0.41 -17.11
CA TYR A 49 7.39 -0.61 -17.23
C TYR A 49 7.09 -2.01 -17.73
N GLY A 50 5.98 -2.58 -17.26
CA GLY A 50 5.53 -3.91 -17.67
C GLY A 50 6.51 -5.02 -17.33
N ASP A 51 6.29 -6.16 -17.92
CA ASP A 51 7.19 -7.31 -17.92
C ASP A 51 7.73 -7.58 -19.36
N PRO A 52 8.86 -8.28 -19.55
CA PRO A 52 9.37 -8.61 -20.87
C PRO A 52 8.35 -9.40 -21.71
N LYS A 53 8.41 -9.27 -23.05
CA LYS A 53 7.49 -9.98 -23.96
C LYS A 53 7.48 -11.50 -23.79
N ASN A 54 8.60 -12.08 -23.34
CA ASN A 54 8.74 -13.51 -23.04
C ASN A 54 8.49 -13.82 -21.56
N PHE A 55 7.66 -13.01 -20.90
CA PHE A 55 7.29 -13.17 -19.50
C PHE A 55 6.97 -14.63 -19.14
N ASN A 56 7.49 -15.06 -18.00
CA ASN A 56 7.17 -16.36 -17.41
C ASN A 56 7.15 -16.23 -15.87
N LEU A 57 6.02 -16.56 -15.26
CA LEU A 57 5.83 -16.44 -13.82
C LEU A 57 6.80 -17.32 -13.01
N ASN A 58 7.24 -18.44 -13.58
CA ASN A 58 8.12 -19.39 -12.92
C ASN A 58 9.62 -19.14 -13.18
N ASP A 59 9.95 -18.09 -13.95
CA ASP A 59 11.33 -17.78 -14.33
C ASP A 59 11.60 -16.28 -14.09
N CYS A 60 12.30 -16.00 -12.99
CA CYS A 60 12.62 -14.61 -12.61
C CYS A 60 13.47 -13.87 -13.65
N SER A 61 14.27 -14.59 -14.46
CA SER A 61 15.06 -13.96 -15.53
C SER A 61 14.19 -13.38 -16.65
N LYS A 62 12.93 -13.79 -16.72
CA LYS A 62 11.91 -13.33 -17.67
C LYS A 62 10.89 -12.38 -17.05
N GLN A 63 11.27 -11.73 -15.94
CA GLN A 63 10.43 -10.76 -15.25
C GLN A 63 11.20 -9.47 -15.05
N ARG A 64 10.47 -8.38 -14.86
CA ARG A 64 11.02 -7.12 -14.34
C ARG A 64 11.22 -7.26 -12.83
N ASN A 65 12.45 -7.12 -12.37
CA ASN A 65 12.86 -7.40 -11.01
C ASN A 65 13.32 -6.14 -10.28
N LEU A 66 13.52 -6.23 -8.96
CA LEU A 66 14.13 -5.18 -8.17
C LEU A 66 15.56 -4.89 -8.65
N ASP A 67 15.98 -3.64 -8.60
CA ASP A 67 17.39 -3.28 -8.65
C ASP A 67 17.98 -3.15 -7.21
N LYS A 68 19.24 -2.77 -7.11
CA LYS A 68 19.90 -2.57 -5.80
C LYS A 68 19.17 -1.55 -4.93
N ARG A 69 18.59 -0.50 -5.53
CA ARG A 69 17.82 0.53 -4.81
C ARG A 69 16.52 -0.04 -4.29
N GLY A 70 15.83 -0.90 -5.06
CA GLY A 70 14.62 -1.56 -4.61
C GLY A 70 14.87 -2.56 -3.48
N ILE A 71 16.00 -3.27 -3.52
CA ILE A 71 16.43 -4.14 -2.42
C ILE A 71 16.67 -3.31 -1.15
N GLU A 72 17.41 -2.21 -1.27
CA GLU A 72 17.68 -1.32 -0.14
C GLU A 72 16.41 -0.66 0.40
N GLN A 73 15.51 -0.21 -0.48
CA GLN A 73 14.20 0.30 -0.08
C GLN A 73 13.42 -0.72 0.76
N SER A 74 13.44 -2.01 0.35
CA SER A 74 12.78 -3.07 1.13
C SER A 74 13.38 -3.20 2.54
N ARG A 75 14.72 -3.16 2.65
CA ARG A 75 15.40 -3.25 3.95
C ARG A 75 15.06 -2.06 4.87
N ILE A 76 15.07 -0.84 4.33
CA ILE A 76 14.69 0.37 5.07
C ILE A 76 13.25 0.25 5.59
N ILE A 77 12.31 -0.16 4.74
CA ILE A 77 10.91 -0.35 5.14
C ILE A 77 10.81 -1.41 6.25
N GLY A 78 11.49 -2.54 6.08
CA GLY A 78 11.48 -3.61 7.07
C GLY A 78 12.08 -3.19 8.42
N ASN A 79 13.14 -2.39 8.40
CA ASN A 79 13.71 -1.81 9.61
C ASN A 79 12.74 -0.85 10.30
N SER A 80 12.04 0.00 9.54
CA SER A 80 11.02 0.90 10.09
C SER A 80 9.89 0.14 10.80
N PHE A 81 9.47 -1.01 10.27
CA PHE A 81 8.50 -1.88 10.97
C PHE A 81 9.06 -2.41 12.30
N LYS A 82 10.32 -2.88 12.31
CA LYS A 82 10.97 -3.39 13.53
C LYS A 82 11.15 -2.30 14.58
N GLU A 83 11.63 -1.12 14.18
CA GLU A 83 11.85 0.03 15.06
C GLU A 83 10.56 0.55 15.70
N ASN A 84 9.42 0.31 15.06
CA ASN A 84 8.09 0.63 15.58
C ASN A 84 7.40 -0.59 16.22
N ASP A 85 8.10 -1.70 16.46
CA ASP A 85 7.59 -2.96 17.01
C ASP A 85 6.31 -3.47 16.30
N ILE A 86 6.23 -3.33 15.00
CA ILE A 86 5.11 -3.84 14.21
C ILE A 86 5.39 -5.28 13.84
N VAL A 87 4.59 -6.20 14.39
CA VAL A 87 4.66 -7.63 14.12
C VAL A 87 3.44 -8.07 13.34
N PHE A 88 3.64 -8.70 12.20
CA PHE A 88 2.55 -9.18 11.36
C PHE A 88 2.13 -10.60 11.75
N THR A 89 0.83 -10.83 11.84
CA THR A 89 0.26 -12.17 12.07
C THR A 89 0.56 -13.10 10.90
N LYS A 90 0.47 -12.60 9.68
CA LYS A 90 0.88 -13.28 8.43
C LYS A 90 1.32 -12.26 7.39
N ILE A 91 2.26 -12.69 6.54
CA ILE A 91 2.73 -11.94 5.40
C ILE A 91 2.39 -12.73 4.15
N PHE A 92 1.79 -12.05 3.18
CA PHE A 92 1.49 -12.63 1.87
C PHE A 92 2.21 -11.87 0.76
N SER A 93 2.53 -12.56 -0.32
CA SER A 93 3.16 -11.97 -1.50
C SER A 93 2.49 -12.46 -2.78
N SER A 94 2.51 -11.64 -3.82
CA SER A 94 2.27 -12.09 -5.19
C SER A 94 3.30 -13.16 -5.61
N PHE A 95 2.98 -13.95 -6.62
CA PHE A 95 3.92 -14.92 -7.21
C PHE A 95 5.03 -14.24 -8.04
N TRP A 96 4.91 -12.96 -8.41
CA TRP A 96 5.96 -12.22 -9.12
C TRP A 96 7.24 -12.08 -8.30
N CYS A 97 8.39 -12.29 -8.94
CA CYS A 97 9.68 -12.28 -8.28
C CYS A 97 9.94 -10.95 -7.53
N ARG A 98 9.62 -9.80 -8.13
CA ARG A 98 9.76 -8.49 -7.45
C ARG A 98 8.95 -8.36 -6.14
N CYS A 99 7.80 -9.03 -6.04
CA CYS A 99 7.01 -9.05 -4.80
C CYS A 99 7.61 -10.00 -3.77
N LYS A 100 8.02 -11.20 -4.20
CA LYS A 100 8.72 -12.18 -3.35
C LYS A 100 10.03 -11.61 -2.81
N ASP A 101 10.82 -10.97 -3.68
CA ASP A 101 12.06 -10.31 -3.28
C ASP A 101 11.79 -9.15 -2.30
N THR A 102 10.76 -8.33 -2.55
CA THR A 102 10.35 -7.30 -1.59
C THR A 102 10.05 -7.93 -0.24
N ALA A 103 9.18 -8.94 -0.16
CA ALA A 103 8.82 -9.61 1.09
C ALA A 103 10.05 -10.24 1.78
N PHE A 104 10.95 -10.86 1.02
CA PHE A 104 12.19 -11.43 1.53
C PHE A 104 13.12 -10.37 2.13
N TYR A 105 13.37 -9.26 1.41
CA TYR A 105 14.29 -8.21 1.86
C TYR A 105 13.71 -7.28 2.94
N LEU A 106 12.39 -7.27 3.16
CA LEU A 106 11.80 -6.68 4.37
C LEU A 106 12.35 -7.36 5.62
N ASN A 107 12.63 -8.66 5.57
CA ASN A 107 13.22 -9.44 6.67
C ASN A 107 12.44 -9.29 8.00
N ILE A 108 11.12 -9.41 7.94
CA ILE A 108 10.19 -9.24 9.08
C ILE A 108 9.33 -10.48 9.35
N GLY A 109 9.67 -11.60 8.75
CA GLY A 109 9.01 -12.91 8.90
C GLY A 109 8.86 -13.64 7.57
N ASP A 110 8.40 -14.88 7.64
CA ASP A 110 8.14 -15.72 6.47
C ASP A 110 6.89 -15.23 5.73
N TYR A 111 6.86 -15.44 4.41
CA TYR A 111 5.71 -15.07 3.57
C TYR A 111 5.12 -16.25 2.81
N ILE A 112 3.85 -16.14 2.47
CA ILE A 112 3.09 -17.10 1.69
C ILE A 112 2.69 -16.46 0.36
N SER A 113 3.06 -17.06 -0.77
CA SER A 113 2.61 -16.57 -2.08
C SER A 113 1.15 -16.89 -2.33
N HIS A 114 0.38 -15.89 -2.85
CA HIS A 114 -1.05 -16.02 -3.09
C HIS A 114 -1.45 -15.40 -4.44
N LYS A 115 -2.25 -16.15 -5.23
CA LYS A 115 -2.66 -15.73 -6.58
C LYS A 115 -3.54 -14.48 -6.62
N GLY A 116 -4.32 -14.23 -5.58
CA GLY A 116 -5.10 -13.01 -5.43
C GLY A 116 -4.27 -11.71 -5.32
N LEU A 117 -2.94 -11.81 -5.18
CA LEU A 117 -2.02 -10.67 -5.14
C LEU A 117 -1.27 -10.48 -6.47
N ASN A 118 -1.55 -11.27 -7.48
CA ASN A 118 -0.88 -11.24 -8.78
C ASN A 118 -1.24 -9.97 -9.58
N SER A 119 -0.34 -9.56 -10.48
CA SER A 119 -0.57 -8.41 -11.36
C SER A 119 -1.47 -8.78 -12.52
N PHE A 120 -2.61 -8.13 -12.64
CA PHE A 120 -3.43 -8.18 -13.86
C PHE A 120 -3.10 -7.05 -14.86
N TYR A 121 -2.03 -6.29 -14.60
CA TYR A 121 -1.49 -5.34 -15.57
C TYR A 121 -0.97 -6.12 -16.80
N GLU A 122 -1.23 -5.61 -18.00
CA GLU A 122 -0.92 -6.25 -19.29
C GLU A 122 -1.64 -7.58 -19.55
N GLY A 123 -2.61 -7.97 -18.71
CA GLY A 123 -3.44 -9.15 -18.96
C GLY A 123 -2.74 -10.51 -18.74
N HIS A 124 -1.61 -10.55 -18.01
CA HIS A 124 -0.93 -11.80 -17.69
C HIS A 124 -1.77 -12.75 -16.83
N VAL A 125 -2.69 -12.20 -16.05
CA VAL A 125 -3.72 -12.94 -15.31
C VAL A 125 -5.06 -12.21 -15.43
N ASP A 126 -6.16 -12.93 -15.28
CA ASP A 126 -7.48 -12.34 -15.28
C ASP A 126 -7.72 -11.48 -14.04
N ARG A 127 -8.24 -10.26 -14.24
CA ARG A 127 -8.48 -9.28 -13.17
C ARG A 127 -9.53 -9.76 -12.19
N ASP A 128 -10.68 -10.19 -12.69
CA ASP A 128 -11.83 -10.48 -11.85
C ASP A 128 -11.58 -11.75 -11.04
N GLN A 129 -10.96 -12.75 -11.65
CA GLN A 129 -10.52 -13.96 -10.95
C GLN A 129 -9.47 -13.63 -9.86
N THR A 130 -8.52 -12.74 -10.16
CA THR A 130 -7.50 -12.32 -9.18
C THR A 130 -8.14 -11.64 -7.97
N LEU A 131 -9.08 -10.70 -8.20
CA LEU A 131 -9.77 -9.99 -7.13
C LEU A 131 -10.72 -10.90 -6.34
N GLU A 132 -11.37 -11.87 -6.99
CA GLU A 132 -12.19 -12.88 -6.31
C GLU A 132 -11.34 -13.73 -5.35
N GLU A 133 -10.17 -14.20 -5.81
CA GLU A 133 -9.23 -14.94 -4.97
C GLU A 133 -8.70 -14.09 -3.80
N LEU A 134 -8.42 -12.80 -4.03
CA LEU A 134 -8.02 -11.89 -2.97
C LEU A 134 -9.12 -11.70 -1.94
N ASN A 135 -10.36 -11.51 -2.37
CA ASN A 135 -11.51 -11.39 -1.48
C ASN A 135 -11.75 -12.68 -0.66
N ARG A 136 -11.58 -13.87 -1.27
CA ARG A 136 -11.62 -15.15 -0.54
C ARG A 136 -10.54 -15.20 0.54
N LEU A 137 -9.29 -14.79 0.20
CA LEU A 137 -8.20 -14.72 1.17
C LEU A 137 -8.58 -13.80 2.33
N ILE A 138 -8.99 -12.55 2.06
CA ILE A 138 -9.35 -11.57 3.09
C ILE A 138 -10.47 -12.09 4.00
N ASN A 139 -11.51 -12.69 3.41
CA ASN A 139 -12.63 -13.25 4.17
C ASN A 139 -12.24 -14.48 5.02
N SER A 140 -11.13 -15.14 4.70
CA SER A 140 -10.58 -16.24 5.50
C SER A 140 -9.72 -15.76 6.68
N LEU A 141 -9.30 -14.50 6.70
CA LEU A 141 -8.51 -13.91 7.77
C LEU A 141 -9.41 -13.61 8.97
N LYS A 142 -8.85 -13.76 10.16
CA LYS A 142 -9.56 -13.42 11.40
C LYS A 142 -9.50 -11.91 11.62
N SER A 143 -10.66 -11.27 11.74
CA SER A 143 -10.75 -9.83 11.96
C SER A 143 -10.36 -9.40 13.38
N ASP A 144 -10.32 -10.33 14.35
CA ASP A 144 -9.82 -10.11 15.72
C ASP A 144 -8.31 -10.32 15.82
N LYS A 145 -7.65 -10.57 14.73
CA LYS A 145 -6.21 -10.73 14.58
C LYS A 145 -5.70 -9.73 13.53
N GLY A 146 -4.43 -9.54 13.54
CA GLY A 146 -3.73 -8.64 12.62
C GLY A 146 -2.51 -8.06 13.32
N PRO A 147 -1.82 -7.15 12.68
CA PRO A 147 -1.98 -6.79 11.25
C PRO A 147 -1.51 -7.89 10.29
N TYR A 148 -1.99 -7.80 9.07
CA TYR A 148 -1.54 -8.60 7.94
C TYR A 148 -0.80 -7.72 6.93
N LEU A 149 0.25 -8.27 6.29
CA LEU A 149 0.95 -7.59 5.19
C LEU A 149 0.71 -8.33 3.87
N MET A 150 0.37 -7.60 2.83
CA MET A 150 0.16 -8.12 1.48
C MET A 150 1.03 -7.36 0.48
N VAL A 151 2.16 -7.96 0.08
CA VAL A 151 3.07 -7.40 -0.93
C VAL A 151 2.54 -7.73 -2.32
N THR A 152 2.20 -6.70 -3.08
CA THR A 152 1.49 -6.84 -4.34
C THR A 152 1.89 -5.75 -5.36
N HIS A 153 1.02 -5.43 -6.29
CA HIS A 153 1.22 -4.53 -7.41
C HIS A 153 0.32 -3.30 -7.33
N TYR A 154 0.72 -2.22 -8.00
CA TYR A 154 -0.05 -0.98 -8.10
C TYR A 154 -1.54 -1.23 -8.42
N VAL A 155 -1.81 -2.04 -9.44
CA VAL A 155 -3.19 -2.29 -9.90
C VAL A 155 -4.05 -3.00 -8.87
N VAL A 156 -3.46 -3.87 -8.04
CA VAL A 156 -4.17 -4.56 -6.95
C VAL A 156 -4.41 -3.60 -5.78
N VAL A 157 -3.39 -2.81 -5.38
CA VAL A 157 -3.57 -1.79 -4.33
C VAL A 157 -4.69 -0.85 -4.71
N GLN A 158 -4.66 -0.31 -5.94
CA GLN A 158 -5.68 0.62 -6.43
C GLN A 158 -7.08 -0.01 -6.47
N ALA A 159 -7.19 -1.26 -6.93
CA ALA A 159 -8.49 -1.95 -7.01
C ALA A 159 -9.12 -2.21 -5.63
N MET A 160 -8.29 -2.41 -4.59
CA MET A 160 -8.75 -2.71 -3.23
C MET A 160 -8.97 -1.48 -2.36
N SER A 161 -8.26 -0.40 -2.62
CA SER A 161 -8.22 0.77 -1.73
C SER A 161 -8.70 2.06 -2.37
N GLU A 162 -8.86 2.08 -3.70
CA GLU A 162 -9.08 3.29 -4.53
C GLU A 162 -7.92 4.30 -4.47
N LEU A 163 -6.82 3.94 -3.79
CA LEU A 163 -5.65 4.78 -3.60
C LEU A 163 -4.48 4.33 -4.48
N SER A 164 -3.68 5.28 -4.91
CA SER A 164 -2.51 5.05 -5.75
C SER A 164 -1.22 5.24 -4.97
N VAL A 165 -0.29 4.29 -5.09
CA VAL A 165 0.98 4.32 -4.37
C VAL A 165 2.18 4.17 -5.31
N SER A 166 3.29 4.81 -4.95
CA SER A 166 4.59 4.60 -5.58
C SER A 166 5.18 3.24 -5.20
N SER A 167 6.33 2.87 -5.77
CA SER A 167 7.06 1.65 -5.37
C SER A 167 7.42 1.70 -3.89
N GLY A 168 7.16 0.64 -3.15
CA GLY A 168 7.29 0.57 -1.71
C GLY A 168 6.20 1.30 -0.93
N GLY A 169 5.30 2.02 -1.61
CA GLY A 169 4.19 2.72 -0.96
C GLY A 169 3.14 1.76 -0.42
N MET A 170 2.44 2.21 0.62
CA MET A 170 1.55 1.38 1.41
C MET A 170 0.22 2.05 1.70
N VAL A 171 -0.80 1.21 1.81
CA VAL A 171 -2.16 1.58 2.23
C VAL A 171 -2.58 0.64 3.36
N VAL A 172 -3.11 1.21 4.42
CA VAL A 172 -3.82 0.47 5.47
C VAL A 172 -5.27 0.31 5.05
N TYR A 173 -5.75 -0.92 5.01
CA TYR A 173 -7.13 -1.30 4.74
C TYR A 173 -7.76 -1.91 5.99
N ASP A 174 -8.87 -1.36 6.42
CA ASP A 174 -9.64 -1.86 7.55
C ASP A 174 -10.63 -2.94 7.08
N MET A 175 -10.48 -4.17 7.58
CA MET A 175 -11.32 -5.30 7.17
C MET A 175 -12.79 -5.17 7.57
N ILE A 176 -13.10 -4.35 8.58
CA ILE A 176 -14.47 -4.16 9.09
C ILE A 176 -15.15 -3.00 8.34
N SER A 177 -14.57 -1.80 8.40
CA SER A 177 -15.17 -0.61 7.79
C SER A 177 -14.98 -0.53 6.28
N LYS A 178 -14.06 -1.34 5.70
CA LYS A 178 -13.66 -1.35 4.28
C LYS A 178 -13.02 -0.03 3.82
N LYS A 179 -12.59 0.82 4.76
CA LYS A 179 -11.94 2.09 4.47
C LYS A 179 -10.44 1.93 4.35
N SER A 180 -9.82 2.82 3.59
CA SER A 180 -8.38 2.83 3.33
C SER A 180 -7.75 4.16 3.63
N GLN A 181 -6.49 4.13 4.08
CA GLN A 181 -5.66 5.32 4.36
C GLN A 181 -4.24 5.04 3.91
N TYR A 182 -3.52 6.07 3.47
CA TYR A 182 -2.08 5.94 3.20
C TYR A 182 -1.33 5.69 4.50
N LEU A 183 -0.27 4.87 4.45
CA LEU A 183 0.66 4.67 5.56
C LEU A 183 1.96 5.41 5.29
N LYS A 184 2.33 6.33 6.20
CA LYS A 184 3.65 6.99 6.22
C LYS A 184 4.64 6.18 7.05
N ILE A 185 5.87 6.01 6.53
CA ILE A 185 6.97 5.31 7.22
C ILE A 185 7.79 6.28 8.07
N SER A 186 7.90 7.53 7.65
CA SER A 186 8.61 8.61 8.36
C SER A 186 7.65 9.72 8.72
N ASP A 187 7.84 10.29 9.89
CA ASP A 187 7.20 11.54 10.32
C ASP A 187 7.66 12.73 9.47
#